data_d85b63d65cfc015b9fe944b2aaa2d67a
#
_entry.id   d85b63d65cfc015b9fe944b2aaa2d67a
#
_cell.length_a   1.000
_cell.length_b   1.000
_cell.length_c   1.000
_cell.angle_alpha   90.00
_cell.angle_beta   90.00
_cell.angle_gamma   90.00
#
_symmetry.space_group_name_H-M   'P 1'
#
loop_
_entity.id
_entity.type
_entity.pdbx_description
1 polymer ?
#
loop_
_entity_poly.entity_id
_entity_poly.type
_entity_poly.pdbx_seq_one_letter_code
_entity_poly.pdbx_strand_id
1 'polypeptide(L)'
;MKENKNSPEYPRTKLLPGVLFIVLLIILDQITKIVAVHFLGGGQNVILIPGVLEFTLIHNSGAAFGILQNAMLFFFIITAAALVMIFFILSRTPSARRYLPMRLCLYFIAAGAVGNLIDRAVFSYVRDFIYFSLIDFPVFNVADIYITCAAFTMVLLTMFYYREENDFSFLSFK
;
A
#
# COMPACT_ATOMS: atom_id res chain seq x y z
N MET A 1 -38.62 -15.38 -12.07
CA MET A 1 -37.60 -14.36 -11.78
C MET A 1 -37.07 -13.85 -13.11
N LYS A 2 -37.38 -12.60 -13.49
CA LYS A 2 -36.86 -11.99 -14.73
C LYS A 2 -35.43 -11.57 -14.49
N GLU A 3 -34.50 -12.21 -15.18
CA GLU A 3 -33.09 -11.78 -15.25
C GLU A 3 -33.04 -10.34 -15.71
N ASN A 4 -32.56 -9.44 -14.86
CA ASN A 4 -32.39 -8.04 -15.23
C ASN A 4 -31.14 -7.93 -16.14
N LYS A 5 -31.35 -8.05 -17.45
CA LYS A 5 -30.33 -8.03 -18.51
C LYS A 5 -29.68 -6.67 -18.74
N ASN A 6 -29.88 -5.67 -17.90
CA ASN A 6 -29.46 -4.28 -18.10
C ASN A 6 -28.34 -3.81 -17.17
N SER A 7 -27.48 -4.70 -16.68
CA SER A 7 -26.21 -4.21 -16.11
C SER A 7 -25.28 -3.83 -17.28
N PRO A 8 -24.82 -2.57 -17.37
CA PRO A 8 -23.88 -2.17 -18.43
C PRO A 8 -22.61 -3.03 -18.32
N GLU A 9 -22.33 -3.77 -19.38
CA GLU A 9 -21.13 -4.59 -19.48
C GLU A 9 -19.93 -3.68 -19.72
N TYR A 10 -19.33 -3.16 -18.65
CA TYR A 10 -18.11 -2.36 -18.76
C TYR A 10 -16.93 -3.26 -19.11
N PRO A 11 -16.06 -2.85 -20.06
CA PRO A 11 -14.84 -3.59 -20.35
C PRO A 11 -13.99 -3.70 -19.08
N ARG A 12 -13.31 -4.83 -18.92
CA ARG A 12 -12.41 -5.05 -17.79
C ARG A 12 -11.23 -4.08 -17.80
N THR A 13 -10.69 -3.75 -16.65
CA THR A 13 -9.52 -2.90 -16.52
C THR A 13 -8.32 -3.52 -17.24
N LYS A 14 -7.65 -2.72 -18.09
CA LYS A 14 -6.35 -3.11 -18.65
C LYS A 14 -5.32 -3.10 -17.53
N LEU A 15 -4.72 -4.24 -17.23
CA LEU A 15 -3.81 -4.37 -16.09
C LEU A 15 -2.45 -3.71 -16.33
N LEU A 16 -1.96 -3.67 -17.57
CA LEU A 16 -0.62 -3.17 -17.88
C LEU A 16 -0.34 -1.74 -17.42
N PRO A 17 -1.21 -0.73 -17.64
CA PRO A 17 -0.96 0.61 -17.10
C PRO A 17 -0.92 0.64 -15.57
N GLY A 18 -1.74 -0.18 -14.90
CA GLY A 18 -1.73 -0.32 -13.45
C GLY A 18 -0.44 -0.94 -12.93
N VAL A 19 0.07 -1.98 -13.60
CA VAL A 19 1.36 -2.61 -13.25
C VAL A 19 2.51 -1.61 -13.42
N LEU A 20 2.54 -0.85 -14.50
CA LEU A 20 3.56 0.18 -14.71
C LEU A 20 3.50 1.26 -13.63
N PHE A 21 2.31 1.67 -13.20
CA PHE A 21 2.13 2.61 -12.11
C PHE A 21 2.61 2.05 -10.76
N ILE A 22 2.28 0.79 -10.46
CA ILE A 22 2.78 0.10 -9.26
C ILE A 22 4.32 0.07 -9.26
N VAL A 23 4.94 -0.31 -10.38
CA VAL A 23 6.41 -0.35 -10.51
C VAL A 23 7.02 1.02 -10.26
N LEU A 24 6.44 2.09 -10.80
CA LEU A 24 6.90 3.47 -10.54
C LEU A 24 6.84 3.80 -9.04
N LEU A 25 5.77 3.48 -8.35
CA LEU A 25 5.62 3.72 -6.90
C LEU A 25 6.65 2.91 -6.09
N ILE A 26 6.92 1.66 -6.47
CA ILE A 26 7.96 0.83 -5.83
C ILE A 26 9.33 1.48 -6.02
N ILE A 27 9.65 1.93 -7.23
CA ILE A 27 10.93 2.61 -7.51
C ILE A 27 11.07 3.87 -6.63
N LEU A 28 10.01 4.67 -6.50
CA LEU A 28 10.01 5.86 -5.65
C LEU A 28 10.25 5.49 -4.18
N ASP A 29 9.57 4.47 -3.64
CA ASP A 29 9.80 3.98 -2.28
C ASP A 29 11.26 3.55 -2.10
N GLN A 30 11.79 2.72 -2.99
CA GLN A 30 13.17 2.22 -2.89
C GLN A 30 14.21 3.35 -3.00
N ILE A 31 13.98 4.35 -3.85
CA ILE A 31 14.86 5.52 -3.94
C ILE A 31 14.88 6.28 -2.61
N THR A 32 13.70 6.54 -2.01
CA THR A 32 13.63 7.26 -0.73
C THR A 32 14.35 6.51 0.38
N LYS A 33 14.25 5.19 0.43
CA LYS A 33 14.96 4.32 1.38
C LYS A 33 16.48 4.33 1.16
N ILE A 34 16.95 4.32 -0.09
CA ILE A 34 18.38 4.43 -0.43
C ILE A 34 18.90 5.81 0.01
N VAL A 35 18.18 6.87 -0.29
CA VAL A 35 18.54 8.24 0.10
C VAL A 35 18.61 8.35 1.64
N ALA A 36 17.62 7.81 2.35
CA ALA A 36 17.62 7.80 3.81
C ALA A 36 18.84 7.06 4.38
N VAL A 37 19.18 5.89 3.86
CA VAL A 37 20.39 5.15 4.28
C VAL A 37 21.65 5.96 4.01
N HIS A 38 21.74 6.63 2.86
CA HIS A 38 22.93 7.43 2.51
C HIS A 38 23.15 8.60 3.48
N PHE A 39 22.10 9.34 3.83
CA PHE A 39 22.21 10.53 4.67
C PHE A 39 22.12 10.26 6.17
N LEU A 40 21.44 9.20 6.59
CA LEU A 40 21.16 8.90 8.00
C LEU A 40 21.96 7.69 8.52
N GLY A 41 22.61 6.93 7.64
CA GLY A 41 23.33 5.69 8.00
C GLY A 41 24.50 5.88 8.96
N GLY A 42 25.00 7.10 9.12
CA GLY A 42 26.02 7.46 10.11
C GLY A 42 25.47 7.71 11.53
N GLY A 43 24.19 7.41 11.79
CA GLY A 43 23.55 7.65 13.10
C GLY A 43 23.13 9.10 13.34
N GLN A 44 23.11 9.92 12.29
CA GLN A 44 22.65 11.32 12.36
C GLN A 44 21.15 11.41 12.15
N ASN A 45 20.48 12.23 12.96
CA ASN A 45 19.09 12.61 12.74
C ASN A 45 19.02 13.95 12.03
N VAL A 46 18.04 14.12 11.14
CA VAL A 46 17.75 15.40 10.48
C VAL A 46 16.41 15.91 11.01
N ILE A 47 16.46 16.99 11.78
CA ILE A 47 15.25 17.62 12.31
C ILE A 47 14.67 18.54 11.23
N LEU A 48 13.49 18.22 10.73
CA LEU A 48 12.77 19.05 9.77
C LEU A 48 11.92 20.10 10.46
N ILE A 49 11.17 19.72 11.47
CA ILE A 49 10.33 20.58 12.29
C ILE A 49 10.60 20.20 13.76
N PRO A 50 11.26 21.07 14.55
CA PRO A 50 11.62 20.76 15.93
C PRO A 50 10.43 20.30 16.77
N GLY A 51 10.55 19.14 17.40
CA GLY A 51 9.52 18.52 18.22
C GLY A 51 8.28 17.99 17.46
N VAL A 52 8.32 17.94 16.11
CA VAL A 52 7.19 17.45 15.31
C VAL A 52 7.62 16.38 14.31
N LEU A 53 8.62 16.67 13.46
CA LEU A 53 8.97 15.79 12.34
C LEU A 53 10.49 15.70 12.18
N GLU A 54 10.99 14.48 12.18
CA GLU A 54 12.42 14.18 12.08
C GLU A 54 12.64 13.04 11.09
N PHE A 55 13.82 12.99 10.49
CA PHE A 55 14.31 11.82 9.80
C PHE A 55 15.34 11.11 10.67
N THR A 56 15.08 9.85 10.99
CA THR A 56 15.96 8.95 11.75
C THR A 56 15.88 7.56 11.15
N LEU A 57 17.03 6.91 10.91
CA LEU A 57 17.04 5.59 10.28
C LEU A 57 16.87 4.48 11.33
N ILE A 58 15.86 3.65 11.14
CA ILE A 58 15.62 2.44 11.94
C ILE A 58 15.54 1.22 11.04
N HIS A 59 16.20 0.14 11.46
CA HIS A 59 16.09 -1.19 10.85
C HIS A 59 14.99 -1.99 11.56
N ASN A 60 13.80 -2.01 10.98
CA ASN A 60 12.62 -2.62 11.57
C ASN A 60 12.48 -4.08 11.15
N SER A 61 12.79 -5.03 12.03
CA SER A 61 12.65 -6.47 11.80
C SER A 61 11.26 -7.04 12.14
N GLY A 62 10.33 -6.18 12.60
CA GLY A 62 8.96 -6.57 12.97
C GLY A 62 7.88 -5.82 12.21
N ALA A 63 6.73 -5.67 12.86
CA ALA A 63 5.66 -4.75 12.50
C ALA A 63 5.76 -3.45 13.32
N ALA A 64 4.76 -2.56 13.16
CA ALA A 64 4.64 -1.38 14.00
C ALA A 64 4.69 -1.77 15.50
N PHE A 65 5.29 -0.92 16.31
CA PHE A 65 5.49 -1.13 17.77
C PHE A 65 6.35 -2.35 18.14
N GLY A 66 7.19 -2.88 17.22
CA GLY A 66 8.09 -4.02 17.50
C GLY A 66 7.36 -5.37 17.68
N ILE A 67 6.10 -5.46 17.27
CA ILE A 67 5.34 -6.72 17.28
C ILE A 67 5.86 -7.65 16.18
N LEU A 68 5.84 -8.97 16.43
CA LEU A 68 6.23 -10.01 15.47
C LEU A 68 7.69 -9.87 15.00
N GLN A 69 8.62 -9.51 15.86
CA GLN A 69 10.04 -9.52 15.52
C GLN A 69 10.47 -10.91 15.02
N ASN A 70 11.28 -10.91 13.96
CA ASN A 70 11.77 -12.11 13.28
C ASN A 70 10.68 -13.01 12.63
N ALA A 71 9.42 -12.55 12.53
CA ALA A 71 8.35 -13.28 11.86
C ALA A 71 8.35 -13.08 10.33
N MET A 72 9.53 -13.14 9.70
CA MET A 72 9.69 -12.88 8.27
C MET A 72 8.75 -13.73 7.40
N LEU A 73 8.68 -15.04 7.64
CA LEU A 73 7.81 -15.95 6.89
C LEU A 73 6.34 -15.54 6.98
N PHE A 74 5.89 -15.09 8.15
CA PHE A 74 4.53 -14.59 8.34
C PHE A 74 4.26 -13.36 7.45
N PHE A 75 5.20 -12.40 7.40
CA PHE A 75 5.05 -11.22 6.53
C PHE A 75 5.05 -11.59 5.06
N PHE A 76 5.87 -12.56 4.63
CA PHE A 76 5.83 -13.05 3.25
C PHE A 76 4.48 -13.67 2.90
N ILE A 77 3.94 -14.54 3.74
CA ILE A 77 2.65 -15.22 3.50
C ILE A 77 1.51 -14.19 3.44
N ILE A 78 1.43 -13.29 4.42
CA ILE A 78 0.34 -12.31 4.47
C ILE A 78 0.41 -11.32 3.31
N THR A 79 1.61 -10.89 2.93
CA THR A 79 1.79 -10.00 1.78
C THR A 79 1.44 -10.71 0.48
N ALA A 80 1.86 -11.96 0.29
CA ALA A 80 1.49 -12.74 -0.89
C ALA A 80 -0.03 -12.94 -1.00
N ALA A 81 -0.69 -13.29 0.10
CA ALA A 81 -2.14 -13.42 0.14
C ALA A 81 -2.87 -12.10 -0.19
N ALA A 82 -2.41 -10.99 0.38
CA ALA A 82 -2.94 -9.67 0.08
C ALA A 82 -2.76 -9.28 -1.39
N LEU A 83 -1.59 -9.53 -1.98
CA LEU A 83 -1.34 -9.25 -3.39
C LEU A 83 -2.21 -10.09 -4.31
N VAL A 84 -2.38 -11.39 -4.02
CA VAL A 84 -3.31 -12.26 -4.77
C VAL A 84 -4.72 -11.69 -4.73
N MET A 85 -5.20 -11.31 -3.55
CA MET A 85 -6.53 -10.71 -3.39
C MET A 85 -6.65 -9.38 -4.16
N ILE A 86 -5.66 -8.50 -4.08
CA ILE A 86 -5.65 -7.22 -4.80
C ILE A 86 -5.71 -7.44 -6.31
N PHE A 87 -4.87 -8.31 -6.86
CA PHE A 87 -4.88 -8.61 -8.28
C PHE A 87 -6.16 -9.30 -8.73
N PHE A 88 -6.75 -10.15 -7.90
CA PHE A 88 -8.06 -10.73 -8.15
C PHE A 88 -9.14 -9.64 -8.25
N ILE A 89 -9.21 -8.72 -7.29
CA ILE A 89 -10.16 -7.60 -7.31
C ILE A 89 -9.93 -6.73 -8.55
N LEU A 90 -8.68 -6.33 -8.83
CA LEU A 90 -8.32 -5.51 -9.99
C LEU A 90 -8.72 -6.16 -11.31
N SER A 91 -8.54 -7.48 -11.46
CA SER A 91 -8.89 -8.23 -12.67
C SER A 91 -10.40 -8.23 -12.96
N ARG A 92 -11.21 -8.06 -11.93
CA ARG A 92 -12.67 -8.01 -12.03
C ARG A 92 -13.24 -6.59 -12.05
N THR A 93 -12.47 -5.61 -11.55
CA THR A 93 -12.94 -4.22 -11.45
C THR A 93 -13.19 -3.64 -12.84
N PRO A 94 -14.38 -3.03 -13.08
CA PRO A 94 -14.69 -2.39 -14.35
C PRO A 94 -13.73 -1.23 -14.67
N SER A 95 -13.50 -0.98 -15.97
CA SER A 95 -12.65 0.14 -16.42
C SER A 95 -13.33 1.52 -16.33
N ALA A 96 -14.60 1.56 -15.93
CA ALA A 96 -15.35 2.80 -15.78
C ALA A 96 -14.68 3.80 -14.84
N ARG A 97 -14.83 5.10 -15.11
CA ARG A 97 -14.25 6.19 -14.30
C ARG A 97 -14.69 6.13 -12.83
N ARG A 98 -15.90 5.66 -12.55
CA ARG A 98 -16.43 5.46 -11.19
C ARG A 98 -15.46 4.63 -10.33
N TYR A 99 -14.83 3.60 -10.89
CA TYR A 99 -13.93 2.71 -10.15
C TYR A 99 -12.45 3.13 -10.19
N LEU A 100 -12.11 4.27 -10.79
CA LEU A 100 -10.74 4.77 -10.79
C LEU A 100 -10.18 5.01 -9.38
N PRO A 101 -10.92 5.64 -8.42
CA PRO A 101 -10.42 5.81 -7.06
C PRO A 101 -10.09 4.47 -6.37
N MET A 102 -10.97 3.47 -6.48
CA MET A 102 -10.72 2.12 -5.95
C MET A 102 -9.44 1.49 -6.54
N ARG A 103 -9.29 1.56 -7.87
CA ARG A 103 -8.08 1.03 -8.54
C ARG A 103 -6.82 1.71 -8.05
N LEU A 104 -6.82 3.04 -7.90
CA LEU A 104 -5.68 3.78 -7.38
C LEU A 104 -5.34 3.35 -5.95
N CYS A 105 -6.31 3.22 -5.05
CA CYS A 105 -6.07 2.70 -3.71
C CYS A 105 -5.43 1.31 -3.74
N LEU A 106 -5.94 0.40 -4.56
CA LEU A 106 -5.38 -0.95 -4.70
C LEU A 106 -3.95 -0.94 -5.26
N TYR A 107 -3.63 -0.04 -6.20
CA TYR A 107 -2.28 0.12 -6.72
C TYR A 107 -1.31 0.64 -5.65
N PHE A 108 -1.72 1.62 -4.84
CA PHE A 108 -0.90 2.13 -3.74
C PHE A 108 -0.66 1.06 -2.68
N ILE A 109 -1.69 0.31 -2.27
CA ILE A 109 -1.54 -0.78 -1.29
C ILE A 109 -0.59 -1.86 -1.85
N ALA A 110 -0.76 -2.26 -3.11
CA ALA A 110 0.12 -3.25 -3.74
C ALA A 110 1.57 -2.77 -3.79
N ALA A 111 1.80 -1.52 -4.19
CA ALA A 111 3.14 -0.93 -4.28
C ALA A 111 3.82 -0.87 -2.91
N GLY A 112 3.12 -0.40 -1.87
CA GLY A 112 3.65 -0.34 -0.51
C GLY A 112 3.95 -1.73 0.06
N ALA A 113 3.05 -2.68 -0.16
CA ALA A 113 3.24 -4.06 0.27
C ALA A 113 4.49 -4.69 -0.38
N VAL A 114 4.67 -4.52 -1.71
CA VAL A 114 5.86 -5.02 -2.43
C VAL A 114 7.11 -4.26 -2.00
N GLY A 115 7.06 -2.93 -1.81
CA GLY A 115 8.21 -2.14 -1.36
C GLY A 115 8.79 -2.64 -0.03
N ASN A 116 7.93 -2.88 0.97
CA ASN A 116 8.35 -3.43 2.25
C ASN A 116 8.72 -4.92 2.16
N LEU A 117 8.16 -5.67 1.22
CA LEU A 117 8.54 -7.06 0.97
C LEU A 117 9.95 -7.17 0.37
N ILE A 118 10.33 -6.28 -0.56
CA ILE A 118 11.67 -6.20 -1.13
C ILE A 118 12.71 -5.99 -0.03
N ASP A 119 12.48 -5.04 0.87
CA ASP A 119 13.38 -4.79 1.99
C ASP A 119 13.58 -6.04 2.85
N ARG A 120 12.49 -6.69 3.23
CA ARG A 120 12.55 -7.94 4.03
C ARG A 120 13.28 -9.06 3.30
N ALA A 121 13.07 -9.19 1.98
CA ALA A 121 13.72 -10.23 1.18
C ALA A 121 15.22 -10.02 1.05
N VAL A 122 15.67 -8.77 0.94
CA VAL A 122 17.08 -8.43 0.69
C VAL A 122 17.85 -8.24 1.99
N PHE A 123 17.25 -7.58 2.98
CA PHE A 123 17.95 -7.13 4.19
C PHE A 123 17.49 -7.85 5.46
N SER A 124 16.37 -8.58 5.44
CA SER A 124 15.73 -9.17 6.63
C SER A 124 15.10 -8.16 7.59
N TYR A 125 15.01 -6.89 7.20
CA TYR A 125 14.34 -5.81 7.92
C TYR A 125 13.76 -4.81 6.92
N VAL A 126 12.92 -3.89 7.41
CA VAL A 126 12.42 -2.75 6.64
C VAL A 126 13.19 -1.50 7.06
N ARG A 127 13.55 -0.66 6.08
CA ARG A 127 14.23 0.63 6.31
C ARG A 127 13.18 1.70 6.57
N ASP A 128 13.00 2.05 7.84
CA ASP A 128 12.09 3.10 8.28
C ASP A 128 12.88 4.36 8.62
N PHE A 129 12.35 5.55 8.25
CA PHE A 129 13.14 6.77 8.39
C PHE A 129 12.32 8.04 8.66
N ILE A 130 10.99 7.99 8.68
CA ILE A 130 10.13 9.14 8.97
C ILE A 130 9.62 9.00 10.40
N TYR A 131 9.98 9.95 11.28
CA TYR A 131 9.60 9.95 12.68
C TYR A 131 8.73 11.17 13.01
N PHE A 132 7.49 10.93 13.40
CA PHE A 132 6.60 11.97 13.88
C PHE A 132 6.71 12.08 15.40
N SER A 133 7.68 12.90 15.85
CA SER A 133 8.10 13.00 17.25
C SER A 133 7.05 13.65 18.15
N LEU A 134 6.12 14.46 17.61
CA LEU A 134 5.08 15.14 18.38
C LEU A 134 4.22 14.19 19.22
N ILE A 135 3.97 12.99 18.75
CA ILE A 135 3.12 11.98 19.42
C ILE A 135 3.88 10.67 19.62
N ASP A 136 5.20 10.68 19.48
CA ASP A 136 6.06 9.48 19.56
C ASP A 136 5.53 8.34 18.66
N PHE A 137 5.15 8.67 17.44
CA PHE A 137 4.63 7.70 16.50
C PHE A 137 5.76 6.79 16.00
N PRO A 138 5.55 5.47 15.87
CA PRO A 138 6.57 4.57 15.34
C PRO A 138 7.16 5.09 14.03
N VAL A 139 8.47 4.98 13.88
CA VAL A 139 9.15 5.39 12.63
C VAL A 139 8.62 4.55 11.49
N PHE A 140 8.37 5.16 10.35
CA PHE A 140 7.74 4.56 9.17
C PHE A 140 8.43 5.03 7.88
N ASN A 141 7.98 4.55 6.74
CA ASN A 141 8.53 4.87 5.44
C ASN A 141 7.46 5.24 4.41
N VAL A 142 7.86 5.49 3.16
CA VAL A 142 6.95 5.91 2.09
C VAL A 142 5.96 4.80 1.71
N ALA A 143 6.38 3.53 1.73
CA ALA A 143 5.48 2.39 1.47
C ALA A 143 4.35 2.32 2.51
N ASP A 144 4.63 2.63 3.79
CA ASP A 144 3.63 2.68 4.86
C ASP A 144 2.62 3.81 4.64
N ILE A 145 3.08 4.98 4.15
CA ILE A 145 2.19 6.08 3.74
C ILE A 145 1.24 5.60 2.62
N TYR A 146 1.78 4.89 1.61
CA TYR A 146 0.95 4.36 0.53
C TYR A 146 -0.14 3.43 1.06
N ILE A 147 0.22 2.48 1.91
CA ILE A 147 -0.73 1.50 2.48
C ILE A 147 -1.77 2.22 3.33
N THR A 148 -1.34 3.04 4.28
CA THR A 148 -2.22 3.66 5.27
C THR A 148 -3.19 4.65 4.64
N CYS A 149 -2.69 5.56 3.79
CA CYS A 149 -3.55 6.54 3.11
C CYS A 149 -4.52 5.87 2.16
N ALA A 150 -4.07 4.87 1.39
CA ALA A 150 -4.94 4.16 0.47
C ALA A 150 -5.98 3.29 1.18
N ALA A 151 -5.62 2.62 2.27
CA ALA A 151 -6.56 1.85 3.07
C ALA A 151 -7.63 2.74 3.71
N PHE A 152 -7.22 3.86 4.31
CA PHE A 152 -8.16 4.84 4.85
C PHE A 152 -9.09 5.42 3.78
N THR A 153 -8.54 5.80 2.62
CA THR A 153 -9.32 6.28 1.48
C THR A 153 -10.30 5.20 0.99
N MET A 154 -9.89 3.93 0.93
CA MET A 154 -10.78 2.83 0.54
C MET A 154 -11.96 2.69 1.48
N VAL A 155 -11.75 2.81 2.80
CA VAL A 155 -12.83 2.81 3.79
C VAL A 155 -13.81 3.98 3.52
N LEU A 156 -13.30 5.19 3.30
CA LEU A 156 -14.16 6.33 2.98
C LEU A 156 -14.95 6.13 1.67
N LEU A 157 -14.30 5.58 0.64
CA LEU A 157 -14.97 5.28 -0.63
C LEU A 157 -16.08 4.26 -0.46
N THR A 158 -15.87 3.20 0.33
CA THR A 158 -16.91 2.20 0.58
C THR A 158 -18.05 2.74 1.44
N MET A 159 -17.78 3.64 2.38
CA MET A 159 -18.80 4.23 3.24
C MET A 159 -19.62 5.32 2.55
N PHE A 160 -19.02 6.12 1.67
CA PHE A 160 -19.65 7.34 1.17
C PHE A 160 -19.83 7.40 -0.34
N TYR A 161 -19.00 6.70 -1.13
CA TYR A 161 -19.03 6.77 -2.59
C TYR A 161 -19.64 5.53 -3.25
N TYR A 162 -19.28 4.33 -2.81
CA TYR A 162 -19.81 3.05 -3.33
C TYR A 162 -20.99 2.57 -2.46
N ARG A 163 -22.13 3.26 -2.57
CA ARG A 163 -23.32 3.02 -1.76
C ARG A 163 -24.46 2.34 -2.51
N GLU A 164 -24.33 2.16 -3.82
CA GLU A 164 -25.35 1.51 -4.64
C GLU A 164 -25.25 -0.02 -4.48
N GLU A 165 -26.40 -0.68 -4.44
CA GLU A 165 -26.50 -2.13 -4.23
C GLU A 165 -25.65 -2.94 -5.24
N ASN A 166 -25.45 -2.41 -6.45
CA ASN A 166 -24.71 -3.06 -7.54
C ASN A 166 -23.25 -2.64 -7.65
N ASP A 167 -22.75 -1.75 -6.81
CA ASP A 167 -21.37 -1.25 -6.91
C ASP A 167 -20.30 -2.33 -6.81
N PHE A 168 -20.58 -3.42 -6.11
CA PHE A 168 -19.69 -4.57 -5.94
C PHE A 168 -20.16 -5.84 -6.67
N SER A 169 -21.14 -5.74 -7.56
CA SER A 169 -21.68 -6.89 -8.30
C SER A 169 -20.62 -7.61 -9.16
N PHE A 170 -19.55 -6.90 -9.57
CA PHE A 170 -18.43 -7.46 -10.32
C PHE A 170 -17.60 -8.49 -9.52
N LEU A 171 -17.74 -8.53 -8.19
CA LEU A 171 -17.07 -9.50 -7.31
C LEU A 171 -17.88 -10.79 -7.15
N SER A 172 -19.17 -10.80 -7.53
CA SER A 172 -20.01 -12.00 -7.38
C SER A 172 -19.49 -13.14 -8.26
N PHE A 173 -19.44 -14.34 -7.69
CA PHE A 173 -19.20 -15.57 -8.44
C PHE A 173 -20.54 -15.98 -9.07
N LYS A 174 -20.60 -15.98 -10.40
CA LYS A 174 -21.70 -16.60 -11.17
C LYS A 174 -21.44 -18.09 -11.31
#